data_3807c0c8af861bab6b25db2f09444c07
#
_entry.id   3807c0c8af861bab6b25db2f09444c07
#
_cell.length_a   1.000
_cell.length_b   1.000
_cell.length_c   1.000
_cell.angle_alpha   90.00
_cell.angle_beta   90.00
_cell.angle_gamma   90.00
#
_symmetry.space_group_name_H-M   'P 1'
#
loop_
_entity.id
_entity.type
_entity.pdbx_description
1 polymer ?
#
loop_
_entity_poly.entity_id
_entity_poly.type
_entity_poly.pdbx_seq_one_letter_code
_entity_poly.pdbx_strand_id
1 'polypeptide(L)' 'MATDRKGSPLEDAAGWARKCRIEAVRAIHPSTKKFLLDLAAKYEDLSGEIVKLDPDDVELQNAVADRLAVLAAQRREWMK' A
#
# COMPACT_ATOMS: atom_id res chain seq x y z
N MET A 1 7.30 22.30 8.59
CA MET A 1 6.99 22.03 8.40
C MET A 1 6.33 21.23 7.95
N ALA A 2 5.80 21.16 7.94
CA ALA A 2 4.95 20.43 7.51
C ALA A 2 5.30 19.40 6.82
N THR A 3 5.69 19.46 6.31
CA THR A 3 6.12 18.68 5.54
C THR A 3 6.31 17.47 5.94
N ASP A 4 6.38 17.30 6.79
CA ASP A 4 6.68 16.23 7.15
C ASP A 4 5.80 15.24 7.04
N ARG A 5 4.72 15.42 6.87
CA ARG A 5 3.89 14.51 6.76
C ARG A 5 4.00 13.76 5.66
N LYS A 6 4.52 14.12 4.74
CA LYS A 6 4.57 13.46 3.61
C LYS A 6 5.27 12.22 3.78
N GLY A 7 5.94 11.95 4.69
CA GLY A 7 6.61 10.70 4.85
C GLY A 7 5.83 9.61 5.50
N SER A 8 4.61 9.83 5.86
CA SER A 8 3.85 8.82 6.57
C SER A 8 3.44 7.68 5.66
N PRO A 9 3.91 6.45 5.91
CA PRO A 9 3.49 5.32 5.09
C PRO A 9 2.01 5.03 5.21
N LEU A 10 1.41 5.40 6.32
CA LEU A 10 -0.01 5.13 6.51
C LEU A 10 -0.87 5.95 5.56
N GLU A 11 -0.37 7.07 5.09
CA GLU A 11 -1.15 7.92 4.22
C GLU A 11 -1.04 7.56 2.76
N ASP A 12 -0.11 6.67 2.41
CA ASP A 12 0.17 6.36 1.02
C ASP A 12 -0.55 5.12 0.50
N ALA A 13 -1.25 4.41 1.37
CA ALA A 13 -1.84 3.13 0.94
C ALA A 13 -2.78 3.29 -0.24
N ALA A 14 -3.67 4.27 -0.19
CA ALA A 14 -4.61 4.49 -1.29
C ALA A 14 -3.89 4.90 -2.57
N GLY A 15 -2.85 5.71 -2.44
CA GLY A 15 -2.06 6.12 -3.58
C GLY A 15 -1.34 4.95 -4.22
N TRP A 16 -0.79 4.06 -3.41
CA TRP A 16 -0.12 2.89 -3.95
C TRP A 16 -1.09 1.91 -4.59
N ALA A 17 -2.30 1.79 -4.03
CA ALA A 17 -3.31 0.95 -4.64
C ALA A 17 -3.63 1.44 -6.05
N ARG A 18 -3.81 2.75 -6.18
CA ARG A 18 -4.11 3.33 -7.49
C ARG A 18 -2.96 3.12 -8.45
N LYS A 19 -1.74 3.33 -7.99
CA LYS A 19 -0.58 3.19 -8.83
C LYS A 19 -0.42 1.75 -9.31
N CYS A 20 -0.65 0.78 -8.42
CA CYS A 20 -0.56 -0.62 -8.80
C CYS A 20 -1.60 -0.97 -9.86
N ARG A 21 -2.79 -0.40 -9.78
CA ARG A 21 -3.80 -0.65 -10.79
C ARG A 21 -3.40 -0.10 -12.14
N ILE A 22 -2.82 1.09 -12.15
CA ILE A 22 -2.36 1.69 -13.41
C ILE A 22 -1.29 0.81 -14.03
N GLU A 23 -0.36 0.34 -13.22
CA GLU A 23 0.69 -0.53 -13.74
C GLU A 23 0.13 -1.86 -14.20
N ALA A 24 -0.91 -2.36 -13.54
CA ALA A 24 -1.53 -3.61 -13.95
C ALA A 24 -2.14 -3.49 -15.34
N VAL A 25 -2.75 -2.35 -15.63
CA VAL A 25 -3.33 -2.11 -16.94
C VAL A 25 -2.25 -2.12 -18.02
N ARG A 26 -1.07 -1.63 -17.68
CA ARG A 26 0.04 -1.57 -18.63
C ARG A 26 0.79 -2.90 -18.73
N ALA A 27 0.62 -3.79 -17.79
CA ALA A 27 1.39 -5.03 -17.76
C ALA A 27 1.04 -5.90 -18.96
N ILE A 28 2.07 -6.46 -19.56
CA ILE A 28 1.89 -7.33 -20.72
C ILE A 28 1.66 -8.77 -20.28
N HIS A 29 2.39 -9.20 -19.26
CA HIS A 29 2.29 -10.59 -18.81
C HIS A 29 1.12 -10.76 -17.85
N PRO A 30 0.31 -11.80 -18.04
CA PRO A 30 -0.83 -12.02 -17.14
C PRO A 30 -0.42 -12.23 -15.69
N SER A 31 0.71 -12.88 -15.44
CA SER A 31 1.14 -13.11 -14.07
C SER A 31 1.51 -11.79 -13.39
N THR A 32 2.15 -10.89 -14.11
CA THR A 32 2.48 -9.58 -13.57
C THR A 32 1.21 -8.79 -13.28
N LYS A 33 0.27 -8.83 -14.20
CA LYS A 33 -0.99 -8.13 -14.03
C LYS A 33 -1.71 -8.64 -12.78
N LYS A 34 -1.77 -9.96 -12.62
CA LYS A 34 -2.44 -10.55 -11.48
C LYS A 34 -1.76 -10.15 -10.17
N PHE A 35 -0.43 -10.17 -10.17
CA PHE A 35 0.32 -9.77 -8.99
C PHE A 35 0.01 -8.31 -8.61
N LEU A 36 -0.01 -7.43 -9.60
CA LEU A 36 -0.26 -6.01 -9.33
C LEU A 36 -1.68 -5.77 -8.86
N LEU A 37 -2.65 -6.48 -9.43
CA LEU A 37 -4.03 -6.33 -9.00
C LEU A 37 -4.21 -6.85 -7.57
N ASP A 38 -3.55 -7.95 -7.25
CA ASP A 38 -3.60 -8.49 -5.90
C ASP A 38 -2.97 -7.52 -4.91
N LEU A 39 -1.84 -6.94 -5.28
CA LEU A 39 -1.17 -5.96 -4.43
C LEU A 39 -2.05 -4.74 -4.24
N ALA A 40 -2.70 -4.28 -5.30
CA ALA A 40 -3.60 -3.13 -5.21
C ALA A 40 -4.76 -3.43 -4.25
N ALA A 41 -5.32 -4.62 -4.31
CA ALA A 41 -6.41 -5.00 -3.42
C ALA A 41 -5.96 -4.98 -1.96
N LYS A 42 -4.74 -5.45 -1.70
CA LYS A 42 -4.22 -5.44 -0.34
C LYS A 42 -3.99 -4.03 0.17
N TYR A 43 -3.49 -3.15 -0.69
CA TYR A 43 -3.31 -1.75 -0.31
C TYR A 43 -4.66 -1.10 -0.04
N GLU A 44 -5.68 -1.43 -0.81
CA GLU A 44 -7.00 -0.87 -0.59
C GLU A 44 -7.60 -1.31 0.73
N ASP A 45 -7.40 -2.58 1.09
CA ASP A 45 -7.88 -3.07 2.38
C ASP A 45 -7.21 -2.31 3.50
N LEU A 46 -5.89 -2.12 3.41
CA LEU A 46 -5.18 -1.38 4.44
C LEU A 46 -5.60 0.07 4.49
N SER A 47 -5.86 0.66 3.33
CA SER A 47 -6.32 2.04 3.30
C SER A 47 -7.64 2.19 4.06
N GLY A 48 -8.55 1.23 3.89
CA GLY A 48 -9.79 1.25 4.64
C GLY A 48 -9.58 1.11 6.13
N GLU A 49 -8.64 0.28 6.53
CA GLU A 49 -8.33 0.14 7.95
C GLU A 49 -7.70 1.40 8.52
N ILE A 50 -6.84 2.05 7.75
CA ILE A 50 -6.20 3.27 8.19
C ILE A 50 -7.24 4.35 8.48
N VAL A 51 -8.26 4.45 7.64
CA VAL A 51 -9.30 5.44 7.85
C VAL A 51 -10.04 5.21 9.16
N LYS A 52 -10.13 3.95 9.58
CA LYS A 52 -10.83 3.61 10.81
C LYS A 52 -9.93 3.58 12.04
N LEU A 53 -8.63 3.83 11.85
CA LEU A 53 -7.71 3.75 12.98
C LEU A 53 -7.99 4.81 14.02
N ASP A 54 -7.97 4.37 15.26
CA ASP A 54 -8.08 5.28 16.38
C ASP A 54 -6.69 5.85 16.64
N PRO A 55 -6.52 7.17 16.75
CA PRO A 55 -5.21 7.74 17.01
C PRO A 55 -4.57 7.22 18.29
N ASP A 56 -5.38 6.71 19.22
CA ASP A 56 -4.86 6.20 20.48
C ASP A 56 -4.46 4.74 20.41
N ASP A 57 -4.79 4.05 19.34
CA ASP A 57 -4.51 2.63 19.23
C ASP A 57 -3.17 2.40 18.55
N VAL A 58 -2.12 2.53 19.32
CA VAL A 58 -0.76 2.41 18.80
C VAL A 58 -0.46 1.01 18.30
N GLU A 59 -1.01 0.01 18.95
CA GLU A 59 -0.76 -1.37 18.53
C GLU A 59 -1.32 -1.64 17.16
N LEU A 60 -2.53 -1.17 16.91
CA LEU A 60 -3.15 -1.38 15.61
C LEU A 60 -2.41 -0.58 14.54
N GLN A 61 -1.99 0.62 14.87
CA GLN A 61 -1.21 1.42 13.93
C GLN A 61 0.08 0.70 13.55
N ASN A 62 0.75 0.11 14.52
CA ASN A 62 1.97 -0.62 14.25
C ASN A 62 1.71 -1.86 13.40
N ALA A 63 0.60 -2.55 13.64
CA ALA A 63 0.27 -3.72 12.85
C ALA A 63 0.02 -3.35 11.40
N VAL A 64 -0.68 -2.24 11.18
CA VAL A 64 -0.94 -1.77 9.82
C VAL A 64 0.37 -1.34 9.15
N ALA A 65 1.23 -0.66 9.89
CA ALA A 65 2.51 -0.23 9.34
C ALA A 65 3.35 -1.43 8.93
N ASP A 66 3.32 -2.51 9.72
CA ASP A 66 4.04 -3.72 9.38
C ASP A 66 3.52 -4.33 8.08
N ARG A 67 2.22 -4.34 7.90
CA ARG A 67 1.64 -4.85 6.66
C ARG A 67 2.04 -4.01 5.48
N LEU A 68 2.05 -2.69 5.65
CA LEU A 68 2.50 -1.80 4.59
C LEU A 68 3.95 -2.06 4.23
N ALA A 69 4.78 -2.35 5.22
CA ALA A 69 6.18 -2.65 4.97
C ALA A 69 6.32 -3.93 4.15
N VAL A 70 5.50 -4.94 4.44
CA VAL A 70 5.52 -6.18 3.67
C VAL A 70 5.11 -5.92 2.22
N LEU A 71 4.07 -5.14 2.02
CA LEU A 71 3.62 -4.82 0.67
C LEU A 71 4.66 -4.01 -0.08
N ALA A 72 5.33 -3.10 0.61
CA ALA A 72 6.39 -2.32 -0.01
C ALA A 72 7.55 -3.21 -0.44
N ALA A 73 7.89 -4.21 0.37
CA ALA A 73 8.95 -5.14 0.00
C ALA A 73 8.55 -5.95 -1.23
N GLN A 74 7.30 -6.41 -1.29
CA GLN A 74 6.82 -7.13 -2.45
C GLN A 74 6.86 -6.27 -3.71
N ARG A 75 6.49 -5.01 -3.56
CA ARG A 75 6.51 -4.08 -4.68
C ARG A 75 7.93 -3.88 -5.20
N ARG A 76 8.90 -3.76 -4.29
CA ARG A 76 10.28 -3.59 -4.71
C ARG A 76 10.80 -4.82 -5.45
N GLU A 77 10.40 -6.00 -4.99
CA GLU A 77 10.80 -7.22 -5.66
C GLU A 77 10.34 -7.22 -7.11
N TRP A 78 9.10 -6.80 -7.31
CA TRP A 78 8.56 -6.77 -8.65
C TRP A 78 9.27 -5.74 -9.52
N MET A 79 9.71 -4.64 -8.94
CA MET A 79 10.30 -3.56 -9.72
C MET A 79 11.79 -3.72 -9.99
N LYS A 80 12.37 -4.81 -9.60
CA LYS A 80 13.79 -5.01 -9.85
C LYS A 80 14.14 -5.15 -11.31
#